data_52118f59de4e3a1e207ffdc13e95314b
#
_entry.id   52118f59de4e3a1e207ffdc13e95314b
#
_cell.length_a   1.000
_cell.length_b   1.000
_cell.length_c   1.000
_cell.angle_alpha   90.00
_cell.angle_beta   90.00
_cell.angle_gamma   90.00
#
_symmetry.space_group_name_H-M   'P 1'
#
loop_
_entity.id
_entity.type
_entity.pdbx_description
1 polymer ?
#
loop_
_entity_poly.entity_id
_entity_poly.type
_entity_poly.pdbx_seq_one_letter_code
_entity_poly.pdbx_strand_id
1 'polypeptide(L)'
;MKYNGDGKIVITYASAEGPWNNNRIDGGVRTLNIADDTFTEINPAKKSFGDVVIDPSNPDRMVACTENIYVPQPNGQYGDEFYVTTDGGKNWTLLNDKMKMSSGGVEWITTASMHWCSSMAIDPNNTNKIMVVSGNGVFTCDNIWDESPEFYFFSKGIEETVPYDIISIPGGKLVSVIADYDGFVQDSAEEYGMVHNSVAGSMTGLAIAAKATDIWVKCGGSEEKPGFWYTLDAGKKWVNVTVSPLESGNVAYGGYVAVSADGKRFFW
;
A
#
# COMPACT_ATOMS: atom_id res chain seq x y z
N MET A 1 -3.12 -12.20 18.46
CA MET A 1 -3.86 -13.17 19.32
C MET A 1 -5.25 -12.66 19.60
N LYS A 2 -6.28 -13.51 19.46
CA LYS A 2 -7.70 -13.15 19.67
C LYS A 2 -8.38 -14.25 20.48
N TYR A 3 -9.17 -13.89 21.49
CA TYR A 3 -10.01 -14.83 22.25
C TYR A 3 -11.28 -15.13 21.45
N ASN A 4 -11.65 -16.39 21.33
CA ASN A 4 -12.81 -16.80 20.51
C ASN A 4 -14.16 -16.83 21.26
N GLY A 5 -14.18 -16.47 22.54
CA GLY A 5 -15.40 -16.53 23.37
C GLY A 5 -15.74 -17.94 23.91
N ASP A 6 -15.03 -19.00 23.50
CA ASP A 6 -15.30 -20.39 23.83
C ASP A 6 -14.05 -21.13 24.37
N GLY A 7 -13.33 -20.46 25.28
CA GLY A 7 -12.19 -21.06 25.97
C GLY A 7 -10.95 -21.29 25.10
N LYS A 8 -10.86 -20.67 23.92
CA LYS A 8 -9.70 -20.79 23.04
C LYS A 8 -9.13 -19.41 22.68
N ILE A 9 -7.83 -19.34 22.51
CA ILE A 9 -7.13 -18.20 21.92
C ILE A 9 -6.65 -18.61 20.54
N VAL A 10 -6.99 -17.82 19.52
CA VAL A 10 -6.45 -17.97 18.16
C VAL A 10 -5.20 -17.09 18.06
N ILE A 11 -4.12 -17.66 17.56
CA ILE A 11 -2.78 -17.06 17.52
C ILE A 11 -2.27 -17.14 16.10
N THR A 12 -1.94 -15.99 15.52
CA THR A 12 -1.13 -15.90 14.29
C THR A 12 0.33 -15.74 14.64
N TYR A 13 1.21 -16.29 13.85
CA TYR A 13 2.64 -16.13 14.00
C TYR A 13 3.34 -16.06 12.64
N ALA A 14 4.45 -15.33 12.63
CA ALA A 14 5.30 -15.13 11.48
C ALA A 14 6.75 -15.46 11.82
N SER A 15 7.51 -15.98 10.87
CA SER A 15 8.89 -16.41 11.06
C SER A 15 9.93 -15.32 10.87
N ALA A 16 9.53 -14.10 10.52
CA ALA A 16 10.45 -13.07 10.08
C ALA A 16 10.54 -11.87 11.01
N GLU A 17 11.68 -11.18 10.97
CA GLU A 17 11.94 -9.94 11.67
C GLU A 17 11.40 -8.75 10.89
N GLY A 18 10.32 -8.14 11.37
CA GLY A 18 9.75 -6.93 10.81
C GLY A 18 9.06 -7.07 9.42
N PRO A 19 8.38 -6.05 8.93
CA PRO A 19 7.56 -6.10 7.71
C PRO A 19 8.36 -6.15 6.40
N TRP A 20 9.64 -5.83 6.40
CA TRP A 20 10.49 -5.73 5.20
C TRP A 20 11.29 -6.99 4.85
N ASN A 21 11.12 -8.08 5.57
CA ASN A 21 11.78 -9.33 5.23
C ASN A 21 10.89 -10.18 4.33
N ASN A 22 11.25 -10.32 3.05
CA ASN A 22 10.47 -11.01 2.01
C ASN A 22 10.50 -12.55 2.11
N ASN A 23 11.25 -13.14 3.04
CA ASN A 23 11.35 -14.61 3.22
C ASN A 23 10.35 -15.16 4.25
N ARG A 24 9.09 -14.74 4.19
CA ARG A 24 8.04 -15.12 5.14
C ARG A 24 7.30 -16.38 4.74
N ILE A 25 8.05 -17.47 4.62
CA ILE A 25 7.51 -18.78 4.22
C ILE A 25 7.07 -19.65 5.39
N ASP A 26 7.50 -19.32 6.62
CA ASP A 26 7.17 -20.06 7.83
C ASP A 26 6.34 -19.21 8.78
N GLY A 27 5.28 -19.80 9.27
CA GLY A 27 4.33 -19.18 10.15
C GLY A 27 3.04 -19.97 10.17
N GLY A 28 2.00 -19.42 10.73
CA GLY A 28 0.74 -20.10 10.75
C GLY A 28 -0.32 -19.49 11.65
N VAL A 29 -1.39 -20.25 11.82
CA VAL A 29 -2.50 -19.97 12.70
C VAL A 29 -2.73 -21.17 13.61
N ARG A 30 -2.79 -20.97 14.93
CA ARG A 30 -3.03 -22.00 15.94
C ARG A 30 -4.16 -21.58 16.85
N THR A 31 -4.79 -22.58 17.44
CA THR A 31 -5.60 -22.39 18.65
C THR A 31 -4.86 -22.90 19.87
N LEU A 32 -4.97 -22.17 20.98
CA LEU A 32 -4.63 -22.61 22.32
C LEU A 32 -5.93 -22.87 23.07
N ASN A 33 -6.14 -24.09 23.54
CA ASN A 33 -7.22 -24.40 24.48
C ASN A 33 -6.75 -24.00 25.89
N ILE A 34 -7.45 -23.05 26.54
CA ILE A 34 -7.09 -22.51 27.84
C ILE A 34 -7.25 -23.53 28.99
N ALA A 35 -8.14 -24.51 28.81
CA ALA A 35 -8.47 -25.47 29.88
C ALA A 35 -7.36 -26.52 30.13
N ASP A 36 -6.58 -26.85 29.08
CA ASP A 36 -5.60 -27.94 29.11
C ASP A 36 -4.26 -27.58 28.49
N ASP A 37 -4.06 -26.29 28.14
CA ASP A 37 -2.86 -25.74 27.49
C ASP A 37 -2.46 -26.44 26.19
N THR A 38 -3.42 -27.03 25.45
CA THR A 38 -3.14 -27.73 24.21
C THR A 38 -3.19 -26.79 23.00
N PHE A 39 -2.23 -26.95 22.10
CA PHE A 39 -2.18 -26.25 20.82
C PHE A 39 -2.69 -27.13 19.70
N THR A 40 -3.47 -26.52 18.80
CA THR A 40 -3.90 -27.17 17.55
C THR A 40 -3.57 -26.25 16.38
N GLU A 41 -2.85 -26.78 15.38
CA GLU A 41 -2.60 -26.07 14.12
C GLU A 41 -3.90 -26.02 13.30
N ILE A 42 -4.24 -24.82 12.84
CA ILE A 42 -5.40 -24.57 11.98
C ILE A 42 -4.97 -23.75 10.73
N ASN A 43 -3.76 -23.96 10.26
CA ASN A 43 -3.12 -23.18 9.20
C ASN A 43 -3.90 -23.20 7.90
N PRO A 44 -4.27 -22.03 7.31
CA PRO A 44 -4.77 -21.95 5.93
C PRO A 44 -3.71 -22.40 4.91
N ALA A 45 -2.47 -22.01 5.16
CA ALA A 45 -1.30 -22.34 4.34
C ALA A 45 -0.03 -22.29 5.21
N LYS A 46 1.09 -22.81 4.70
CA LYS A 46 2.40 -22.68 5.36
C LYS A 46 3.03 -21.32 4.99
N LYS A 47 2.58 -20.26 5.64
CA LYS A 47 3.00 -18.86 5.40
C LYS A 47 2.98 -18.08 6.69
N SER A 48 3.62 -16.91 6.71
CA SER A 48 3.52 -15.95 7.81
C SER A 48 2.15 -15.28 7.81
N PHE A 49 1.50 -15.25 8.97
CA PHE A 49 0.19 -14.62 9.17
C PHE A 49 0.32 -13.41 10.10
N GLY A 50 -0.18 -12.26 9.62
CA GLY A 50 -0.16 -11.01 10.37
C GLY A 50 -1.26 -10.95 11.43
N ASP A 51 -2.50 -11.22 11.06
CA ASP A 51 -3.62 -11.20 12.01
C ASP A 51 -4.73 -12.19 11.63
N VAL A 52 -5.61 -12.41 12.60
CA VAL A 52 -6.86 -13.16 12.46
C VAL A 52 -7.97 -12.41 13.18
N VAL A 53 -9.15 -12.32 12.58
CA VAL A 53 -10.36 -11.85 13.24
C VAL A 53 -11.38 -12.98 13.34
N ILE A 54 -12.13 -12.96 14.42
CA ILE A 54 -13.14 -13.97 14.75
C ILE A 54 -14.49 -13.28 14.80
N ASP A 55 -15.50 -13.83 14.14
CA ASP A 55 -16.87 -13.36 14.23
C ASP A 55 -17.39 -13.57 15.67
N PRO A 56 -17.69 -12.48 16.42
CA PRO A 56 -18.13 -12.62 17.80
C PRO A 56 -19.50 -13.29 17.94
N SER A 57 -20.30 -13.35 16.88
CA SER A 57 -21.58 -14.04 16.86
C SER A 57 -21.48 -15.51 16.46
N ASN A 58 -20.38 -15.91 15.82
CA ASN A 58 -20.13 -17.28 15.40
C ASN A 58 -18.61 -17.55 15.37
N PRO A 59 -18.01 -18.09 16.44
CA PRO A 59 -16.57 -18.30 16.54
C PRO A 59 -15.98 -19.31 15.55
N ASP A 60 -16.81 -20.07 14.83
CA ASP A 60 -16.37 -20.90 13.71
C ASP A 60 -16.05 -20.08 12.45
N ARG A 61 -16.47 -18.82 12.40
CA ARG A 61 -16.17 -17.89 11.33
C ARG A 61 -14.94 -17.06 11.66
N MET A 62 -13.92 -17.16 10.86
CA MET A 62 -12.68 -16.39 11.01
C MET A 62 -12.17 -15.89 9.66
N VAL A 63 -11.48 -14.76 9.68
CA VAL A 63 -10.71 -14.23 8.56
C VAL A 63 -9.26 -14.11 8.99
N ALA A 64 -8.32 -14.62 8.21
CA ALA A 64 -6.89 -14.49 8.43
C ALA A 64 -6.22 -13.81 7.25
N CYS A 65 -5.24 -12.94 7.50
CA CYS A 65 -4.39 -12.37 6.47
C CYS A 65 -2.93 -12.81 6.66
N THR A 66 -2.24 -12.98 5.55
CA THR A 66 -0.78 -13.11 5.59
C THR A 66 -0.14 -11.76 5.87
N GLU A 67 1.17 -11.75 6.04
CA GLU A 67 1.95 -10.54 6.20
C GLU A 67 3.17 -10.59 5.27
N ASN A 68 3.27 -9.61 4.36
CA ASN A 68 4.41 -9.40 3.47
C ASN A 68 4.74 -10.60 2.54
N ILE A 69 3.73 -11.19 1.93
CA ILE A 69 3.89 -12.34 1.03
C ILE A 69 4.03 -11.95 -0.46
N TYR A 70 3.44 -10.85 -0.89
CA TYR A 70 3.49 -10.31 -2.25
C TYR A 70 3.06 -11.31 -3.34
N VAL A 71 1.83 -11.74 -3.28
CA VAL A 71 1.18 -12.52 -4.34
C VAL A 71 0.25 -11.64 -5.19
N PRO A 72 -0.13 -12.08 -6.41
CA PRO A 72 -1.08 -11.33 -7.24
C PRO A 72 -2.40 -11.06 -6.53
N GLN A 73 -2.92 -9.84 -6.70
CA GLN A 73 -4.23 -9.40 -6.26
C GLN A 73 -5.11 -9.02 -7.46
N PRO A 74 -6.46 -8.94 -7.32
CA PRO A 74 -7.39 -8.77 -8.43
C PRO A 74 -7.19 -7.50 -9.27
N ASN A 75 -6.61 -6.46 -8.68
CA ASN A 75 -6.32 -5.20 -9.35
C ASN A 75 -4.98 -5.20 -10.13
N GLY A 76 -4.32 -6.36 -10.26
CA GLY A 76 -3.05 -6.50 -10.93
C GLY A 76 -1.82 -6.08 -10.10
N GLN A 77 -2.01 -5.70 -8.85
CA GLN A 77 -0.94 -5.40 -7.91
C GLN A 77 -0.52 -6.67 -7.14
N TYR A 78 0.50 -6.56 -6.31
CA TYR A 78 0.99 -7.64 -5.47
C TYR A 78 0.80 -7.26 -4.00
N GLY A 79 0.34 -8.20 -3.18
CA GLY A 79 0.09 -7.96 -1.76
C GLY A 79 -0.17 -9.26 -1.00
N ASP A 80 -0.79 -9.14 0.15
CA ASP A 80 -1.06 -10.26 1.04
C ASP A 80 -2.26 -11.10 0.61
N GLU A 81 -2.35 -12.30 1.17
CA GLU A 81 -3.47 -13.22 0.97
C GLU A 81 -4.47 -13.10 2.11
N PHE A 82 -5.72 -13.32 1.77
CA PHE A 82 -6.84 -13.35 2.71
C PHE A 82 -7.53 -14.69 2.64
N TYR A 83 -7.80 -15.26 3.80
CA TYR A 83 -8.44 -16.56 3.96
C TYR A 83 -9.66 -16.44 4.87
N VAL A 84 -10.74 -17.14 4.53
CA VAL A 84 -11.91 -17.26 5.38
C VAL A 84 -12.19 -18.72 5.73
N THR A 85 -12.68 -18.95 6.93
CA THR A 85 -13.23 -20.23 7.38
C THR A 85 -14.62 -20.04 7.99
N THR A 86 -15.45 -21.06 7.95
CA THR A 86 -16.76 -21.11 8.60
C THR A 86 -16.93 -22.36 9.46
N ASP A 87 -15.86 -23.10 9.70
CA ASP A 87 -15.85 -24.37 10.41
C ASP A 87 -14.75 -24.49 11.48
N GLY A 88 -14.36 -23.35 12.03
CA GLY A 88 -13.37 -23.27 13.10
C GLY A 88 -11.92 -23.52 12.66
N GLY A 89 -11.63 -23.26 11.38
CA GLY A 89 -10.30 -23.43 10.81
C GLY A 89 -9.98 -24.84 10.33
N LYS A 90 -10.97 -25.72 10.20
CA LYS A 90 -10.78 -27.06 9.62
C LYS A 90 -10.56 -26.97 8.10
N ASN A 91 -11.30 -26.06 7.46
CA ASN A 91 -11.14 -25.73 6.05
C ASN A 91 -11.07 -24.21 5.86
N TRP A 92 -10.20 -23.77 4.95
CA TRP A 92 -10.04 -22.38 4.61
C TRP A 92 -10.21 -22.16 3.11
N THR A 93 -10.80 -21.02 2.76
CA THR A 93 -10.96 -20.57 1.38
C THR A 93 -10.08 -19.34 1.16
N LEU A 94 -9.18 -19.39 0.17
CA LEU A 94 -8.41 -18.22 -0.31
C LEU A 94 -9.35 -17.27 -1.05
N LEU A 95 -9.30 -15.99 -0.70
CA LEU A 95 -10.13 -14.95 -1.30
C LEU A 95 -9.51 -14.25 -2.50
N ASN A 96 -8.18 -14.27 -2.65
CA ASN A 96 -7.46 -13.49 -3.66
C ASN A 96 -7.99 -13.69 -5.09
N ASP A 97 -8.43 -14.88 -5.44
CA ASP A 97 -9.00 -15.18 -6.76
C ASP A 97 -10.49 -14.77 -6.90
N LYS A 98 -11.15 -14.41 -5.80
CA LYS A 98 -12.61 -14.18 -5.73
C LYS A 98 -12.97 -12.77 -5.33
N MET A 99 -12.14 -12.14 -4.51
CA MET A 99 -12.39 -10.79 -4.00
C MET A 99 -12.30 -9.75 -5.11
N LYS A 100 -12.98 -8.62 -4.90
CA LYS A 100 -12.85 -7.40 -5.71
C LYS A 100 -12.11 -6.35 -4.90
N MET A 101 -11.47 -5.42 -5.61
CA MET A 101 -10.75 -4.31 -4.99
C MET A 101 -11.10 -3.01 -5.70
N SER A 102 -11.31 -1.94 -4.92
CA SER A 102 -11.58 -0.61 -5.45
C SER A 102 -10.86 0.48 -4.65
N SER A 103 -10.73 1.65 -5.27
CA SER A 103 -10.11 2.83 -4.65
C SER A 103 -10.99 3.54 -3.62
N GLY A 104 -12.23 3.09 -3.41
CA GLY A 104 -13.16 3.74 -2.48
C GLY A 104 -13.48 5.21 -2.83
N GLY A 105 -13.28 5.62 -4.09
CA GLY A 105 -13.47 7.00 -4.55
C GLY A 105 -12.27 7.93 -4.27
N VAL A 106 -11.11 7.36 -3.92
CA VAL A 106 -9.83 8.09 -3.83
C VAL A 106 -9.07 7.88 -5.13
N GLU A 107 -9.05 8.89 -5.99
CA GLU A 107 -8.63 8.75 -7.40
C GLU A 107 -7.17 8.33 -7.56
N TRP A 108 -6.27 8.79 -6.69
CA TRP A 108 -4.84 8.52 -6.81
C TRP A 108 -4.43 7.12 -6.31
N ILE A 109 -5.29 6.42 -5.55
CA ILE A 109 -4.98 5.12 -4.95
C ILE A 109 -5.36 3.92 -5.82
N THR A 110 -5.64 4.11 -7.09
CA THR A 110 -6.14 3.08 -8.02
C THR A 110 -5.25 1.84 -8.15
N THR A 111 -3.97 1.98 -7.82
CA THR A 111 -2.98 0.89 -7.87
C THR A 111 -2.59 0.37 -6.50
N ALA A 112 -3.23 0.85 -5.42
CA ALA A 112 -2.89 0.39 -4.07
C ALA A 112 -3.17 -1.10 -3.91
N SER A 113 -2.25 -1.77 -3.24
CA SER A 113 -2.37 -3.17 -2.83
C SER A 113 -2.59 -3.27 -1.33
N MET A 114 -3.21 -4.34 -0.89
CA MET A 114 -3.22 -4.71 0.52
C MET A 114 -1.97 -5.54 0.82
N HIS A 115 -0.91 -4.88 1.30
CA HIS A 115 0.34 -5.52 1.67
C HIS A 115 0.77 -5.06 3.07
N TRP A 116 1.63 -5.82 3.73
CA TRP A 116 2.03 -5.61 5.12
C TRP A 116 0.81 -5.60 6.06
N CYS A 117 -0.12 -6.52 5.81
CA CYS A 117 -1.36 -6.62 6.56
C CYS A 117 -1.09 -7.25 7.93
N SER A 118 -0.94 -6.43 8.97
CA SER A 118 -0.59 -6.87 10.32
C SER A 118 -1.71 -6.67 11.34
N SER A 119 -2.83 -6.06 10.96
CA SER A 119 -3.96 -5.82 11.86
C SER A 119 -5.28 -5.81 11.10
N MET A 120 -6.25 -6.50 11.67
CA MET A 120 -7.63 -6.51 11.22
C MET A 120 -8.60 -6.31 12.38
N ALA A 121 -9.77 -5.76 12.09
CA ALA A 121 -10.88 -5.67 13.01
C ALA A 121 -12.19 -6.07 12.32
N ILE A 122 -13.06 -6.78 13.04
CA ILE A 122 -14.43 -7.06 12.61
C ILE A 122 -15.38 -6.15 13.40
N ASP A 123 -16.41 -5.61 12.73
CA ASP A 123 -17.41 -4.79 13.40
C ASP A 123 -18.31 -5.71 14.27
N PRO A 124 -18.33 -5.53 15.60
CA PRO A 124 -19.11 -6.40 16.48
C PRO A 124 -20.65 -6.24 16.30
N ASN A 125 -21.10 -5.14 15.69
CA ASN A 125 -22.50 -4.87 15.41
C ASN A 125 -22.92 -5.29 13.99
N ASN A 126 -21.96 -5.47 13.10
CA ASN A 126 -22.16 -5.96 11.75
C ASN A 126 -20.99 -6.86 11.32
N THR A 127 -21.07 -8.14 11.66
CA THR A 127 -19.99 -9.09 11.44
C THR A 127 -19.71 -9.42 9.97
N ASN A 128 -20.46 -8.85 9.03
CA ASN A 128 -20.10 -8.85 7.60
C ASN A 128 -19.00 -7.84 7.27
N LYS A 129 -18.75 -6.89 8.19
CA LYS A 129 -17.81 -5.80 7.97
C LYS A 129 -16.49 -6.04 8.68
N ILE A 130 -15.38 -5.92 7.90
CA ILE A 130 -14.02 -5.94 8.44
C ILE A 130 -13.25 -4.71 7.96
N MET A 131 -12.24 -4.33 8.73
CA MET A 131 -11.21 -3.37 8.36
C MET A 131 -9.85 -4.05 8.40
N VAL A 132 -8.98 -3.64 7.48
CA VAL A 132 -7.61 -4.17 7.33
C VAL A 132 -6.65 -3.00 7.26
N VAL A 133 -5.62 -3.00 8.10
CA VAL A 133 -4.50 -2.08 8.00
C VAL A 133 -3.50 -2.64 7.00
N SER A 134 -3.11 -1.84 6.05
CA SER A 134 -2.15 -2.14 4.99
C SER A 134 -1.07 -1.07 4.94
N GLY A 135 0.06 -1.35 4.30
CA GLY A 135 1.12 -0.36 4.04
C GLY A 135 0.66 0.85 3.22
N ASN A 136 -0.47 0.75 2.52
CA ASN A 136 -1.08 1.88 1.78
C ASN A 136 -2.18 2.62 2.56
N GLY A 137 -2.54 2.17 3.75
CA GLY A 137 -3.63 2.71 4.55
C GLY A 137 -4.65 1.66 4.95
N VAL A 138 -5.88 2.07 5.23
CA VAL A 138 -6.95 1.18 5.68
C VAL A 138 -7.84 0.79 4.52
N PHE A 139 -8.11 -0.50 4.41
CA PHE A 139 -9.15 -1.05 3.55
C PHE A 139 -10.31 -1.58 4.39
N THR A 140 -11.51 -1.58 3.84
CA THR A 140 -12.68 -2.19 4.46
C THR A 140 -13.42 -3.08 3.47
N CYS A 141 -14.15 -4.04 3.99
CA CYS A 141 -15.06 -4.90 3.25
C CYS A 141 -16.35 -5.00 4.07
N ASP A 142 -17.52 -4.77 3.45
CA ASP A 142 -18.82 -4.79 4.12
C ASP A 142 -19.56 -6.13 3.93
N ASN A 143 -18.96 -7.08 3.20
CA ASN A 143 -19.57 -8.36 2.80
C ASN A 143 -18.56 -9.53 2.81
N ILE A 144 -17.78 -9.63 3.86
CA ILE A 144 -16.62 -10.57 3.94
C ILE A 144 -17.02 -12.05 3.77
N TRP A 145 -18.25 -12.42 4.11
CA TRP A 145 -18.73 -13.80 4.02
C TRP A 145 -19.38 -14.16 2.68
N ASP A 146 -19.45 -13.20 1.74
CA ASP A 146 -19.97 -13.45 0.39
C ASP A 146 -18.97 -14.29 -0.44
N GLU A 147 -19.45 -14.88 -1.51
CA GLU A 147 -18.60 -15.62 -2.44
C GLU A 147 -17.52 -14.73 -3.13
N SER A 148 -17.84 -13.46 -3.34
CA SER A 148 -16.96 -12.47 -3.94
C SER A 148 -16.98 -11.18 -3.14
N PRO A 149 -16.26 -11.12 -1.99
CA PRO A 149 -16.24 -9.93 -1.15
C PRO A 149 -15.52 -8.78 -1.85
N GLU A 150 -15.94 -7.54 -1.57
CA GLU A 150 -15.32 -6.35 -2.12
C GLU A 150 -14.57 -5.57 -1.04
N PHE A 151 -13.26 -5.43 -1.23
CA PHE A 151 -12.41 -4.57 -0.44
C PHE A 151 -12.25 -3.23 -1.11
N TYR A 152 -12.42 -2.15 -0.37
CA TYR A 152 -12.18 -0.80 -0.87
C TYR A 152 -11.35 0.02 0.09
N PHE A 153 -10.55 0.92 -0.47
CA PHE A 153 -9.72 1.84 0.30
C PHE A 153 -10.59 2.78 1.13
N PHE A 154 -10.28 2.93 2.41
CA PHE A 154 -11.16 3.61 3.38
C PHE A 154 -10.46 4.73 4.16
N SER A 155 -9.36 5.26 3.67
CA SER A 155 -8.62 6.33 4.34
C SER A 155 -8.89 7.72 3.76
N LYS A 156 -10.03 7.94 3.09
CA LYS A 156 -10.37 9.23 2.51
C LYS A 156 -10.35 10.35 3.56
N GLY A 157 -9.49 11.36 3.33
CA GLY A 157 -9.32 12.51 4.21
C GLY A 157 -8.31 12.28 5.35
N ILE A 158 -7.74 11.08 5.45
CA ILE A 158 -6.66 10.73 6.37
C ILE A 158 -5.54 9.94 5.67
N GLU A 159 -5.42 10.10 4.36
CA GLU A 159 -4.39 9.45 3.58
C GLU A 159 -3.01 9.90 4.05
N GLU A 160 -2.09 8.95 4.14
CA GLU A 160 -0.70 9.21 4.49
C GLU A 160 0.19 8.96 3.28
N THR A 161 1.09 9.90 3.01
CA THR A 161 2.17 9.78 2.04
C THR A 161 3.47 10.26 2.67
N VAL A 162 4.61 9.90 2.09
CA VAL A 162 5.93 10.35 2.54
C VAL A 162 6.43 11.44 1.59
N PRO A 163 6.21 12.73 1.89
CA PRO A 163 6.69 13.82 1.05
C PRO A 163 8.20 14.01 1.21
N TYR A 164 8.89 14.13 0.08
CA TYR A 164 10.33 14.47 0.05
C TYR A 164 10.56 15.94 -0.26
N ASP A 165 9.72 16.53 -1.09
CA ASP A 165 9.83 17.95 -1.41
C ASP A 165 8.47 18.54 -1.78
N ILE A 166 8.28 19.83 -1.51
CA ILE A 166 7.06 20.56 -1.79
C ILE A 166 7.37 22.01 -2.16
N ILE A 167 6.84 22.48 -3.27
CA ILE A 167 7.03 23.84 -3.76
C ILE A 167 5.68 24.51 -3.98
N SER A 168 5.51 25.69 -3.37
CA SER A 168 4.38 26.59 -3.65
C SER A 168 4.78 27.60 -4.72
N ILE A 169 4.11 27.56 -5.86
CA ILE A 169 4.29 28.53 -6.94
C ILE A 169 3.52 29.80 -6.57
N PRO A 170 4.15 30.98 -6.50
CA PRO A 170 3.46 32.23 -6.15
C PRO A 170 2.25 32.50 -7.05
N GLY A 171 1.05 32.60 -6.44
CA GLY A 171 -0.21 32.79 -7.15
C GLY A 171 -0.66 31.60 -8.00
N GLY A 172 -0.06 30.45 -7.79
CA GLY A 172 -0.28 29.25 -8.58
C GLY A 172 -0.44 27.99 -7.72
N LYS A 173 0.05 26.90 -8.26
CA LYS A 173 -0.15 25.54 -7.74
C LYS A 173 0.80 25.21 -6.59
N LEU A 174 0.40 24.21 -5.80
CA LEU A 174 1.26 23.49 -4.89
C LEU A 174 1.73 22.21 -5.60
N VAL A 175 3.03 21.97 -5.66
CA VAL A 175 3.62 20.81 -6.32
C VAL A 175 4.45 20.04 -5.31
N SER A 176 4.21 18.74 -5.21
CA SER A 176 4.96 17.86 -4.31
C SER A 176 5.57 16.69 -5.05
N VAL A 177 6.64 16.13 -4.48
CA VAL A 177 7.17 14.81 -4.83
C VAL A 177 7.20 13.93 -3.59
N ILE A 178 6.79 12.68 -3.75
CA ILE A 178 6.57 11.75 -2.64
C ILE A 178 7.17 10.38 -2.94
N ALA A 179 7.28 9.54 -1.91
CA ALA A 179 7.55 8.12 -2.09
C ALA A 179 6.39 7.43 -2.82
N ASP A 180 6.70 6.36 -3.54
CA ASP A 180 5.81 5.37 -4.13
C ASP A 180 4.87 5.86 -5.25
N TYR A 181 4.39 7.10 -5.19
CA TYR A 181 3.36 7.64 -6.09
C TYR A 181 3.79 8.90 -6.85
N ASP A 182 5.08 9.08 -7.15
CA ASP A 182 5.62 10.24 -7.87
C ASP A 182 5.41 11.59 -7.15
N GLY A 183 4.19 12.05 -7.00
CA GLY A 183 3.82 13.32 -6.40
C GLY A 183 2.52 13.88 -6.93
N PHE A 184 2.17 15.07 -6.47
CA PHE A 184 0.91 15.74 -6.77
C PHE A 184 1.10 17.16 -7.30
N VAL A 185 0.15 17.58 -8.13
CA VAL A 185 -0.06 18.97 -8.51
C VAL A 185 -1.43 19.38 -7.98
N GLN A 186 -1.48 20.33 -7.05
CA GLN A 186 -2.70 20.76 -6.37
C GLN A 186 -3.01 22.21 -6.70
N ASP A 187 -4.24 22.50 -7.06
CA ASP A 187 -4.77 23.86 -7.20
C ASP A 187 -5.23 24.43 -5.84
N SER A 188 -5.56 23.54 -4.91
CA SER A 188 -6.00 23.88 -3.53
C SER A 188 -5.47 22.82 -2.57
N ALA A 189 -5.16 23.21 -1.33
CA ALA A 189 -4.82 22.29 -0.25
C ALA A 189 -6.02 21.48 0.26
N GLU A 190 -7.25 21.87 -0.11
CA GLU A 190 -8.50 21.25 0.34
C GLU A 190 -9.03 20.18 -0.63
N GLU A 191 -8.35 19.99 -1.78
CA GLU A 191 -8.78 19.06 -2.82
C GLU A 191 -7.66 18.09 -3.20
N TYR A 192 -8.02 16.92 -3.70
CA TYR A 192 -7.05 15.99 -4.25
C TYR A 192 -6.32 16.60 -5.43
N GLY A 193 -5.00 16.49 -5.40
CA GLY A 193 -4.16 16.90 -6.51
C GLY A 193 -4.17 15.89 -7.66
N MET A 194 -3.83 16.37 -8.85
CA MET A 194 -3.51 15.51 -9.97
C MET A 194 -2.20 14.77 -9.69
N VAL A 195 -2.19 13.46 -9.79
CA VAL A 195 -0.97 12.65 -9.66
C VAL A 195 -0.05 12.91 -10.85
N HIS A 196 1.24 12.98 -10.63
CA HIS A 196 2.21 13.00 -11.73
C HIS A 196 2.11 11.71 -12.54
N ASN A 197 2.02 11.81 -13.86
CA ASN A 197 1.78 10.66 -14.73
C ASN A 197 3.07 10.00 -15.27
N SER A 198 4.21 10.21 -14.63
CA SER A 198 5.48 9.57 -14.99
C SER A 198 5.56 8.11 -14.59
N VAL A 199 4.77 7.68 -13.60
CA VAL A 199 4.68 6.31 -13.07
C VAL A 199 6.07 5.72 -12.79
N ALA A 200 6.92 6.51 -12.14
CA ALA A 200 8.32 6.15 -11.89
C ALA A 200 8.56 5.70 -10.44
N GLY A 201 7.58 5.87 -9.55
CA GLY A 201 7.66 5.49 -8.14
C GLY A 201 8.14 6.63 -7.24
N SER A 202 9.09 6.38 -6.36
CA SER A 202 9.54 7.37 -5.38
C SER A 202 10.36 8.49 -6.02
N MET A 203 9.95 9.74 -5.80
CA MET A 203 10.67 10.94 -6.24
C MET A 203 11.29 11.64 -5.04
N THR A 204 12.55 12.05 -5.15
CA THR A 204 13.34 12.59 -4.02
C THR A 204 13.70 14.07 -4.16
N GLY A 205 13.61 14.65 -5.33
CA GLY A 205 13.91 16.06 -5.55
C GLY A 205 13.00 16.70 -6.60
N LEU A 206 12.70 17.98 -6.38
CA LEU A 206 11.85 18.80 -7.23
C LEU A 206 12.45 20.20 -7.36
N ALA A 207 12.38 20.79 -8.56
CA ALA A 207 12.69 22.20 -8.75
C ALA A 207 11.81 22.82 -9.83
N ILE A 208 11.46 24.10 -9.67
CA ILE A 208 10.60 24.88 -10.57
C ILE A 208 11.34 26.14 -10.99
N ALA A 209 11.32 26.46 -12.30
CA ALA A 209 11.99 27.64 -12.82
C ALA A 209 11.27 28.92 -12.40
N ALA A 210 11.99 29.80 -11.69
CA ALA A 210 11.41 30.98 -11.03
C ALA A 210 10.80 32.03 -12.00
N LYS A 211 11.26 32.07 -13.27
CA LYS A 211 10.76 32.99 -14.32
C LYS A 211 10.02 32.28 -15.45
N ALA A 212 9.92 30.96 -15.37
CA ALA A 212 9.21 30.12 -16.33
C ALA A 212 8.50 28.99 -15.54
N THR A 213 7.48 29.37 -14.79
CA THR A 213 6.83 28.57 -13.75
C THR A 213 6.10 27.33 -14.30
N ASP A 214 6.02 27.15 -15.61
CA ASP A 214 5.54 25.92 -16.25
C ASP A 214 6.65 24.86 -16.47
N ILE A 215 7.93 25.25 -16.22
CA ILE A 215 9.09 24.37 -16.40
C ILE A 215 9.54 23.82 -15.05
N TRP A 216 9.40 22.52 -14.88
CA TRP A 216 9.76 21.80 -13.66
C TRP A 216 10.69 20.65 -13.95
N VAL A 217 11.46 20.25 -12.95
CA VAL A 217 12.33 19.09 -12.99
C VAL A 217 12.16 18.29 -11.71
N LYS A 218 12.26 16.98 -11.81
CA LYS A 218 12.28 16.07 -10.66
C LYS A 218 13.23 14.91 -10.89
N CYS A 219 13.72 14.31 -9.82
CA CYS A 219 14.54 13.09 -9.87
C CYS A 219 14.05 12.06 -8.86
N GLY A 220 14.34 10.79 -9.14
CA GLY A 220 13.96 9.69 -8.30
C GLY A 220 13.85 8.39 -9.07
N GLY A 221 12.76 7.67 -8.86
CA GLY A 221 12.46 6.40 -9.48
C GLY A 221 12.84 5.21 -8.61
N SER A 222 13.03 4.07 -9.26
CA SER A 222 13.52 2.83 -8.68
C SER A 222 14.79 2.38 -9.39
N GLU A 223 15.42 1.30 -8.90
CA GLU A 223 16.54 0.67 -9.61
C GLU A 223 16.16 0.24 -11.03
N GLU A 224 14.92 -0.14 -11.25
CA GLU A 224 14.40 -0.56 -12.56
C GLU A 224 14.04 0.63 -13.47
N LYS A 225 13.64 1.75 -12.87
CA LYS A 225 13.23 2.97 -13.56
C LYS A 225 13.86 4.20 -12.90
N PRO A 226 15.18 4.29 -12.92
CA PRO A 226 15.84 5.47 -12.36
C PRO A 226 15.72 6.62 -13.32
N GLY A 227 15.84 7.85 -12.83
CA GLY A 227 15.98 8.92 -13.75
C GLY A 227 15.66 10.30 -13.24
N PHE A 228 15.70 11.14 -14.23
CA PHE A 228 15.41 12.55 -14.18
C PHE A 228 14.27 12.83 -15.15
N TRP A 229 13.31 13.59 -14.70
CA TRP A 229 12.15 13.98 -15.52
C TRP A 229 12.03 15.49 -15.57
N TYR A 230 11.57 16.00 -16.68
CA TYR A 230 11.18 17.40 -16.79
C TYR A 230 9.79 17.54 -17.44
N THR A 231 9.16 18.67 -17.16
CA THR A 231 7.93 19.13 -17.83
C THR A 231 8.11 20.55 -18.33
N LEU A 232 7.44 20.90 -19.42
CA LEU A 232 7.40 22.24 -20.00
C LEU A 232 5.98 22.83 -19.97
N ASP A 233 5.03 22.14 -19.35
CA ASP A 233 3.60 22.43 -19.37
C ASP A 233 2.93 22.27 -18.01
N ALA A 234 3.64 22.65 -16.95
CA ALA A 234 3.15 22.61 -15.56
C ALA A 234 2.68 21.23 -15.12
N GLY A 235 3.45 20.19 -15.45
CA GLY A 235 3.22 18.83 -14.97
C GLY A 235 2.20 18.01 -15.76
N LYS A 236 1.63 18.53 -16.83
CA LYS A 236 0.67 17.79 -17.67
C LYS A 236 1.32 16.64 -18.41
N LYS A 237 2.57 16.83 -18.84
CA LYS A 237 3.38 15.81 -19.49
C LYS A 237 4.78 15.81 -18.94
N TRP A 238 5.27 14.63 -18.56
CA TRP A 238 6.62 14.42 -18.09
C TRP A 238 7.46 13.68 -19.14
N VAL A 239 8.69 14.14 -19.33
CA VAL A 239 9.67 13.55 -20.23
C VAL A 239 10.81 12.98 -19.39
N ASN A 240 11.06 11.68 -19.53
CA ASN A 240 12.21 11.03 -18.89
C ASN A 240 13.49 11.33 -19.66
N VAL A 241 14.55 11.67 -18.93
CA VAL A 241 15.90 11.79 -19.47
C VAL A 241 16.67 10.54 -19.05
N THR A 242 16.92 9.67 -20.01
CA THR A 242 17.52 8.35 -19.79
C THR A 242 19.05 8.37 -19.71
N VAL A 243 19.68 9.52 -19.75
CA VAL A 243 21.14 9.66 -19.70
C VAL A 243 21.59 9.56 -18.24
N SER A 244 22.30 8.49 -17.90
CA SER A 244 22.96 8.41 -16.61
C SER A 244 24.11 9.43 -16.54
N PRO A 245 24.19 10.28 -15.52
CA PRO A 245 25.28 11.22 -15.35
C PRO A 245 26.58 10.53 -14.87
N LEU A 246 26.54 9.23 -14.58
CA LEU A 246 27.67 8.48 -14.03
C LEU A 246 28.39 7.69 -15.12
N GLU A 247 29.67 7.99 -15.34
CA GLU A 247 30.56 7.28 -16.28
C GLU A 247 30.81 5.81 -15.90
N SER A 248 30.42 5.38 -14.71
CA SER A 248 30.76 4.07 -14.14
C SER A 248 29.76 2.95 -14.43
N GLY A 249 28.71 3.18 -15.22
CA GLY A 249 27.65 2.21 -15.47
C GLY A 249 26.71 1.96 -14.27
N ASN A 250 26.91 2.64 -13.16
CA ASN A 250 25.98 2.65 -12.04
C ASN A 250 24.78 3.53 -12.38
N VAL A 251 23.61 3.04 -12.10
CA VAL A 251 22.38 3.80 -12.27
C VAL A 251 22.18 4.69 -11.05
N ALA A 252 22.21 6.01 -11.24
CA ALA A 252 21.84 6.94 -10.17
C ALA A 252 20.32 7.08 -10.14
N TYR A 253 19.72 6.90 -8.98
CA TYR A 253 18.34 7.28 -8.72
C TYR A 253 18.29 8.12 -7.44
N GLY A 254 17.33 9.05 -7.37
CA GLY A 254 17.23 9.97 -6.26
C GLY A 254 18.18 11.16 -6.36
N GLY A 255 18.44 11.82 -5.23
CA GLY A 255 19.28 13.00 -5.11
C GLY A 255 18.49 14.31 -5.17
N TYR A 256 19.16 15.36 -5.62
CA TYR A 256 18.61 16.72 -5.72
C TYR A 256 18.68 17.22 -7.15
N VAL A 257 17.72 18.09 -7.49
CA VAL A 257 17.68 18.76 -8.80
C VAL A 257 17.64 20.27 -8.63
N ALA A 258 18.10 20.97 -9.66
CA ALA A 258 17.93 22.40 -9.78
C ALA A 258 17.61 22.77 -11.23
N VAL A 259 16.96 23.90 -11.42
CA VAL A 259 16.67 24.48 -12.72
C VAL A 259 17.00 25.97 -12.72
N SER A 260 17.60 26.46 -13.83
CA SER A 260 17.84 27.90 -13.96
C SER A 260 16.54 28.68 -13.97
N ALA A 261 16.57 29.93 -13.52
CA ALA A 261 15.36 30.75 -13.41
C ALA A 261 14.58 30.88 -14.73
N ASP A 262 15.27 30.86 -15.86
CA ASP A 262 14.70 30.92 -17.22
C ASP A 262 14.28 29.56 -17.78
N GLY A 263 14.46 28.47 -17.03
CA GLY A 263 14.12 27.11 -17.41
C GLY A 263 15.01 26.45 -18.47
N LYS A 264 16.14 27.05 -18.82
CA LYS A 264 16.98 26.56 -19.94
C LYS A 264 18.06 25.57 -19.54
N ARG A 265 18.38 25.47 -18.26
CA ARG A 265 19.43 24.58 -17.73
C ARG A 265 18.88 23.78 -16.57
N PHE A 266 19.10 22.49 -16.63
CA PHE A 266 18.75 21.52 -15.61
C PHE A 266 20.02 20.96 -14.98
N PHE A 267 19.99 20.72 -13.70
CA PHE A 267 21.09 20.17 -12.92
C PHE A 267 20.57 18.99 -12.08
N TRP A 268 21.31 17.93 -12.11
CA TRP A 268 21.03 16.72 -11.31
C TRP A 268 22.34 16.24 -10.67
#